data_656a37a87240647867ecc4f14344393c
#
_entry.id   656a37a87240647867ecc4f14344393c
#
_cell.length_a   1.000
_cell.length_b   1.000
_cell.length_c   1.000
_cell.angle_alpha   90.00
_cell.angle_beta   90.00
_cell.angle_gamma   90.00
#
_symmetry.space_group_name_H-M   'P 1'
#
loop_
_entity.id
_entity.type
_entity.pdbx_description
1 polymer ?
#
loop_
_entity_poly.entity_id
_entity_poly.type
_entity_poly.pdbx_seq_one_letter_code
_entity_poly.pdbx_strand_id
1 'polypeptide(L)'
;MSRVVAALLAVSMAAGCSSTRGAAARTLPADRDAEILYVALGDSTVEGVGASRHENNYVSLLHARLRAIYHNARLQNLGVGGATSADVLARQLEPAIASRPDLVTLSVGPNDITEGVPLAAYTRNMEAILDRLAATTPAVIVVSLLPDLAVTPRFRGHEAEALVGRRSVEFNDALARVAKRHGAQIVDLYAPSRREVPARPELVGRDGYHPSDLGYARWAELMWDAVRSRIRA
;
A
#
# COMPACT_ATOMS: atom_id res chain seq x y z
N MET A 1 -51.31 7.43 59.40
CA MET A 1 -50.18 6.51 59.38
C MET A 1 -50.00 5.97 57.95
N SER A 2 -49.23 6.67 57.13
CA SER A 2 -49.01 6.29 55.72
C SER A 2 -47.63 5.68 55.57
N ARG A 3 -47.56 4.46 55.06
CA ARG A 3 -46.33 3.74 54.78
C ARG A 3 -45.91 4.05 53.33
N VAL A 4 -44.76 4.72 53.17
CA VAL A 4 -44.10 4.91 51.88
C VAL A 4 -43.22 3.69 51.62
N VAL A 5 -43.51 2.98 50.51
CA VAL A 5 -42.70 1.87 50.01
C VAL A 5 -41.76 2.46 48.95
N ALA A 6 -40.46 2.43 49.27
CA ALA A 6 -39.39 2.79 48.35
C ALA A 6 -39.05 1.58 47.48
N ALA A 7 -39.24 1.67 46.17
CA ALA A 7 -38.82 0.69 45.18
C ALA A 7 -37.38 1.00 44.73
N LEU A 8 -36.46 0.12 45.04
CA LEU A 8 -35.06 0.15 44.54
C LEU A 8 -35.05 -0.46 43.13
N LEU A 9 -34.79 0.38 42.14
CA LEU A 9 -34.47 -0.08 40.77
C LEU A 9 -32.97 -0.48 40.71
N ALA A 10 -32.71 -1.76 40.60
CA ALA A 10 -31.36 -2.28 40.31
C ALA A 10 -31.09 -2.12 38.81
N VAL A 11 -30.21 -1.20 38.43
CA VAL A 11 -29.69 -1.08 37.08
C VAL A 11 -28.57 -2.10 36.87
N SER A 12 -28.86 -3.17 36.14
CA SER A 12 -27.88 -4.17 35.74
C SER A 12 -27.05 -3.59 34.58
N MET A 13 -25.80 -3.15 34.85
CA MET A 13 -24.81 -2.86 33.79
C MET A 13 -24.29 -4.18 33.24
N ALA A 14 -24.78 -4.57 32.08
CA ALA A 14 -24.15 -5.62 31.29
C ALA A 14 -22.88 -5.06 30.67
N ALA A 15 -21.73 -5.42 31.24
CA ALA A 15 -20.43 -5.18 30.62
C ALA A 15 -20.32 -6.06 29.38
N GLY A 16 -20.61 -5.48 28.21
CA GLY A 16 -20.37 -6.10 26.90
C GLY A 16 -18.86 -6.27 26.69
N CYS A 17 -18.34 -7.47 26.95
CA CYS A 17 -17.02 -7.85 26.45
C CYS A 17 -17.06 -7.88 24.93
N SER A 18 -16.65 -6.79 24.27
CA SER A 18 -16.31 -6.80 22.86
C SER A 18 -15.05 -7.65 22.69
N SER A 19 -15.24 -8.95 22.45
CA SER A 19 -14.17 -9.80 21.95
C SER A 19 -13.79 -9.27 20.57
N THR A 20 -12.64 -8.59 20.46
CA THR A 20 -11.96 -8.35 19.20
C THR A 20 -11.55 -9.71 18.63
N ARG A 21 -12.47 -10.39 17.93
CA ARG A 21 -12.10 -11.47 17.04
C ARG A 21 -11.15 -10.85 16.03
N GLY A 22 -9.87 -11.22 16.09
CA GLY A 22 -8.91 -10.87 15.06
C GLY A 22 -9.54 -11.19 13.70
N ALA A 23 -9.77 -10.18 12.87
CA ALA A 23 -10.32 -10.40 11.55
C ALA A 23 -9.47 -11.44 10.82
N ALA A 24 -10.08 -12.52 10.34
CA ALA A 24 -9.37 -13.54 9.59
C ALA A 24 -8.62 -12.86 8.42
N ALA A 25 -7.38 -13.24 8.23
CA ALA A 25 -6.56 -12.66 7.18
C ALA A 25 -7.23 -12.86 5.81
N ARG A 26 -7.41 -11.77 5.07
CA ARG A 26 -7.99 -11.82 3.71
C ARG A 26 -7.10 -12.63 2.78
N THR A 27 -7.71 -13.42 1.94
CA THR A 27 -7.02 -14.32 1.00
C THR A 27 -7.70 -14.29 -0.36
N LEU A 28 -6.92 -14.52 -1.40
CA LEU A 28 -7.43 -14.81 -2.73
C LEU A 28 -8.00 -16.23 -2.77
N PRO A 29 -9.00 -16.52 -3.64
CA PRO A 29 -9.66 -17.82 -3.68
C PRO A 29 -8.72 -18.97 -4.05
N ALA A 30 -9.10 -20.21 -3.66
CA ALA A 30 -8.43 -21.42 -4.11
C ALA A 30 -8.78 -21.81 -5.55
N ASP A 31 -9.99 -21.43 -6.00
CA ASP A 31 -10.44 -21.66 -7.37
C ASP A 31 -9.61 -20.84 -8.35
N ARG A 32 -8.92 -21.54 -9.27
CA ARG A 32 -8.03 -20.95 -10.28
C ARG A 32 -8.77 -20.38 -11.48
N ASP A 33 -10.03 -20.74 -11.65
CA ASP A 33 -10.93 -20.20 -12.68
C ASP A 33 -11.64 -18.91 -12.22
N ALA A 34 -11.50 -18.55 -10.94
CA ALA A 34 -12.06 -17.32 -10.40
C ALA A 34 -11.60 -16.07 -11.18
N GLU A 35 -12.53 -15.17 -11.44
CA GLU A 35 -12.19 -13.83 -11.93
C GLU A 35 -11.56 -13.03 -10.79
N ILE A 36 -10.30 -12.65 -10.95
CA ILE A 36 -9.58 -11.81 -10.00
C ILE A 36 -9.42 -10.41 -10.57
N LEU A 37 -9.92 -9.40 -9.88
CA LEU A 37 -9.65 -8.00 -10.21
C LEU A 37 -8.52 -7.47 -9.32
N TYR A 38 -7.39 -7.19 -9.93
CA TYR A 38 -6.27 -6.49 -9.32
C TYR A 38 -6.36 -5.00 -9.62
N VAL A 39 -6.41 -4.15 -8.59
CA VAL A 39 -6.38 -2.69 -8.69
C VAL A 39 -5.09 -2.17 -8.07
N ALA A 40 -4.35 -1.34 -8.82
CA ALA A 40 -3.14 -0.68 -8.36
C ALA A 40 -3.38 0.81 -8.14
N LEU A 41 -3.05 1.31 -6.95
CA LEU A 41 -3.18 2.71 -6.53
C LEU A 41 -1.81 3.31 -6.24
N GLY A 42 -1.61 4.56 -6.62
CA GLY A 42 -0.42 5.29 -6.24
C GLY A 42 0.04 6.32 -7.26
N ASP A 43 1.35 6.49 -7.32
CA ASP A 43 2.03 7.57 -8.04
C ASP A 43 2.66 7.11 -9.37
N SER A 44 3.70 7.82 -9.81
CA SER A 44 4.47 7.54 -11.03
C SER A 44 5.06 6.14 -11.07
N THR A 45 5.38 5.54 -9.92
CA THR A 45 5.92 4.17 -9.87
C THR A 45 4.85 3.13 -10.17
N VAL A 46 3.60 3.42 -9.82
CA VAL A 46 2.43 2.60 -10.16
C VAL A 46 2.04 2.78 -11.62
N GLU A 47 2.07 4.02 -12.13
CA GLU A 47 1.91 4.32 -13.55
C GLU A 47 2.95 3.60 -14.40
N GLY A 48 4.19 3.50 -13.91
CA GLY A 48 5.29 2.80 -14.56
C GLY A 48 6.32 3.72 -15.20
N VAL A 49 6.45 4.97 -14.70
CA VAL A 49 7.48 5.91 -15.16
C VAL A 49 8.87 5.31 -14.94
N GLY A 50 9.73 5.40 -15.95
CA GLY A 50 11.09 4.80 -15.93
C GLY A 50 11.18 3.42 -16.58
N ALA A 51 10.06 2.70 -16.73
CA ALA A 51 10.02 1.46 -17.49
C ALA A 51 10.17 1.74 -19.00
N SER A 52 10.94 0.90 -19.69
CA SER A 52 11.13 1.03 -21.15
C SER A 52 9.86 0.69 -21.94
N ARG A 53 8.98 -0.13 -21.35
CA ARG A 53 7.67 -0.54 -21.88
C ARG A 53 6.70 -0.71 -20.71
N HIS A 54 5.42 -0.53 -20.97
CA HIS A 54 4.37 -0.67 -19.97
C HIS A 54 4.40 -2.06 -19.29
N GLU A 55 4.73 -3.12 -20.03
CA GLU A 55 4.79 -4.48 -19.49
C GLU A 55 5.93 -4.71 -18.50
N ASN A 56 6.94 -3.83 -18.49
CA ASN A 56 8.13 -3.96 -17.64
C ASN A 56 7.96 -3.26 -16.29
N ASN A 57 6.86 -2.53 -16.03
CA ASN A 57 6.61 -1.99 -14.71
C ASN A 57 6.15 -3.08 -13.72
N TYR A 58 6.32 -2.84 -12.42
CA TYR A 58 6.03 -3.85 -11.40
C TYR A 58 4.56 -4.27 -11.35
N VAL A 59 3.63 -3.36 -11.65
CA VAL A 59 2.18 -3.64 -11.65
C VAL A 59 1.83 -4.63 -12.75
N SER A 60 2.34 -4.42 -13.96
CA SER A 60 2.17 -5.34 -15.09
C SER A 60 2.84 -6.69 -14.85
N LEU A 61 4.03 -6.69 -14.24
CA LEU A 61 4.74 -7.91 -13.86
C LEU A 61 3.98 -8.71 -12.78
N LEU A 62 3.38 -8.06 -11.79
CA LEU A 62 2.50 -8.70 -10.81
C LEU A 62 1.26 -9.29 -11.47
N HIS A 63 0.63 -8.54 -12.37
CA HIS A 63 -0.53 -9.02 -13.12
C HIS A 63 -0.19 -10.26 -13.96
N ALA A 64 0.96 -10.27 -14.63
CA ALA A 64 1.41 -11.43 -15.38
C ALA A 64 1.58 -12.67 -14.48
N ARG A 65 2.12 -12.52 -13.27
CA ARG A 65 2.24 -13.59 -12.28
C ARG A 65 0.88 -14.06 -11.74
N LEU A 66 -0.06 -13.13 -11.52
CA LEU A 66 -1.44 -13.48 -11.17
C LEU A 66 -2.12 -14.27 -12.27
N ARG A 67 -1.96 -13.88 -13.53
CA ARG A 67 -2.52 -14.58 -14.69
C ARG A 67 -1.95 -15.99 -14.89
N ALA A 68 -0.73 -16.24 -14.44
CA ALA A 68 -0.17 -17.57 -14.43
C ALA A 68 -0.87 -18.52 -13.45
N ILE A 69 -1.60 -17.98 -12.47
CA ILE A 69 -2.37 -18.74 -11.48
C ILE A 69 -3.88 -18.64 -11.75
N TYR A 70 -4.37 -17.44 -12.03
CA TYR A 70 -5.76 -17.13 -12.32
C TYR A 70 -5.86 -16.58 -13.76
N HIS A 71 -6.13 -17.42 -14.74
CA HIS A 71 -6.11 -16.99 -16.15
C HIS A 71 -7.14 -15.90 -16.47
N ASN A 72 -8.18 -15.77 -15.65
CA ASN A 72 -9.18 -14.70 -15.75
C ASN A 72 -8.83 -13.44 -14.95
N ALA A 73 -7.58 -13.31 -14.41
CA ALA A 73 -7.17 -12.13 -13.69
C ALA A 73 -7.13 -10.90 -14.61
N ARG A 74 -7.72 -9.81 -14.13
CA ARG A 74 -7.77 -8.50 -14.79
C ARG A 74 -7.02 -7.46 -13.96
N LEU A 75 -6.50 -6.45 -14.64
CA LEU A 75 -5.78 -5.32 -14.03
C LEU A 75 -6.52 -4.02 -14.29
N GLN A 76 -6.66 -3.20 -13.25
CA GLN A 76 -6.99 -1.78 -13.33
C GLN A 76 -5.86 -1.00 -12.65
N ASN A 77 -5.05 -0.31 -13.45
CA ASN A 77 -4.00 0.56 -12.94
C ASN A 77 -4.55 2.00 -12.83
N LEU A 78 -4.60 2.54 -11.61
CA LEU A 78 -5.05 3.90 -11.31
C LEU A 78 -3.89 4.82 -10.93
N GLY A 79 -2.64 4.37 -11.04
CA GLY A 79 -1.45 5.16 -10.77
C GLY A 79 -1.35 6.39 -11.67
N VAL A 80 -0.97 7.52 -11.09
CA VAL A 80 -0.81 8.80 -11.79
C VAL A 80 0.51 9.45 -11.39
N GLY A 81 1.32 9.83 -12.37
CA GLY A 81 2.58 10.54 -12.15
C GLY A 81 2.39 11.81 -11.32
N GLY A 82 3.26 12.02 -10.33
CA GLY A 82 3.18 13.17 -9.44
C GLY A 82 2.13 13.06 -8.32
N ALA A 83 1.31 12.01 -8.28
CA ALA A 83 0.26 11.90 -7.27
C ALA A 83 0.85 11.84 -5.84
N THR A 84 0.30 12.64 -4.96
CA THR A 84 0.49 12.58 -3.51
C THR A 84 -0.54 11.67 -2.85
N SER A 85 -0.40 11.40 -1.56
CA SER A 85 -1.41 10.67 -0.78
C SER A 85 -2.79 11.36 -0.81
N ALA A 86 -2.83 12.69 -0.91
CA ALA A 86 -4.08 13.45 -1.04
C ALA A 86 -4.74 13.21 -2.41
N ASP A 87 -3.97 13.10 -3.49
CA ASP A 87 -4.50 12.80 -4.83
C ASP A 87 -5.05 11.38 -4.91
N VAL A 88 -4.36 10.40 -4.32
CA VAL A 88 -4.86 9.02 -4.22
C VAL A 88 -6.20 9.00 -3.47
N LEU A 89 -6.28 9.67 -2.32
CA LEU A 89 -7.52 9.78 -1.54
C LEU A 89 -8.66 10.41 -2.34
N ALA A 90 -8.37 11.50 -3.06
CA ALA A 90 -9.39 12.30 -3.73
C ALA A 90 -9.85 11.72 -5.08
N ARG A 91 -8.96 11.01 -5.81
CA ARG A 91 -9.18 10.67 -7.22
C ARG A 91 -9.12 9.18 -7.54
N GLN A 92 -8.38 8.38 -6.75
CA GLN A 92 -8.18 6.97 -7.05
C GLN A 92 -9.01 6.04 -6.15
N LEU A 93 -9.28 6.44 -4.90
CA LEU A 93 -9.92 5.60 -3.91
C LEU A 93 -11.35 5.19 -4.31
N GLU A 94 -12.21 6.14 -4.66
CA GLU A 94 -13.60 5.83 -5.00
C GLU A 94 -13.73 4.97 -6.27
N PRO A 95 -13.00 5.24 -7.38
CA PRO A 95 -12.95 4.33 -8.52
C PRO A 95 -12.48 2.91 -8.16
N ALA A 96 -11.47 2.79 -7.27
CA ALA A 96 -10.99 1.49 -6.81
C ALA A 96 -12.07 0.72 -6.04
N ILE A 97 -12.75 1.36 -5.09
CA ILE A 97 -13.83 0.75 -4.31
C ILE A 97 -14.99 0.32 -5.22
N ALA A 98 -15.39 1.19 -6.13
CA ALA A 98 -16.50 0.94 -7.05
C ALA A 98 -16.26 -0.27 -7.96
N SER A 99 -14.99 -0.56 -8.28
CA SER A 99 -14.62 -1.72 -9.11
C SER A 99 -14.70 -3.06 -8.37
N ARG A 100 -14.86 -3.08 -7.04
CA ARG A 100 -14.92 -4.29 -6.18
C ARG A 100 -13.70 -5.19 -6.36
N PRO A 101 -12.49 -4.71 -6.02
CA PRO A 101 -11.26 -5.47 -6.22
C PRO A 101 -11.15 -6.69 -5.30
N ASP A 102 -10.43 -7.71 -5.78
CA ASP A 102 -9.97 -8.87 -4.98
C ASP A 102 -8.58 -8.64 -4.40
N LEU A 103 -7.76 -7.86 -5.12
CA LEU A 103 -6.42 -7.46 -4.72
C LEU A 103 -6.24 -5.96 -4.95
N VAL A 104 -5.72 -5.26 -3.94
CA VAL A 104 -5.28 -3.86 -4.05
C VAL A 104 -3.81 -3.77 -3.70
N THR A 105 -3.00 -3.13 -4.54
CA THR A 105 -1.67 -2.65 -4.15
C THR A 105 -1.67 -1.13 -4.03
N LEU A 106 -0.97 -0.61 -3.02
CA LEU A 106 -0.86 0.83 -2.76
C LEU A 106 0.61 1.21 -2.58
N SER A 107 1.09 2.11 -3.43
CA SER A 107 2.45 2.65 -3.40
C SER A 107 2.40 4.16 -3.65
N VAL A 108 2.55 4.97 -2.58
CA VAL A 108 2.48 6.43 -2.63
C VAL A 108 3.25 7.04 -1.46
N GLY A 109 3.86 8.20 -1.69
CA GLY A 109 4.52 8.97 -0.66
C GLY A 109 5.81 9.67 -1.09
N PRO A 110 6.57 9.21 -2.10
CA PRO A 110 7.73 9.94 -2.59
C PRO A 110 7.42 11.39 -2.94
N ASN A 111 6.29 11.67 -3.59
CA ASN A 111 5.87 13.04 -3.90
C ASN A 111 5.49 13.83 -2.64
N ASP A 112 4.82 13.20 -1.66
CA ASP A 112 4.55 13.84 -0.36
C ASP A 112 5.86 14.30 0.32
N ILE A 113 6.93 13.49 0.22
CA ILE A 113 8.25 13.86 0.78
C ILE A 113 8.85 15.02 0.01
N THR A 114 8.90 14.96 -1.31
CA THR A 114 9.59 15.95 -2.16
C THR A 114 8.85 17.27 -2.25
N GLU A 115 7.53 17.28 -2.12
CA GLU A 115 6.69 18.48 -2.06
C GLU A 115 6.55 19.07 -0.65
N GLY A 116 7.16 18.43 0.35
CA GLY A 116 7.16 18.96 1.72
C GLY A 116 5.84 18.75 2.45
N VAL A 117 4.98 17.81 2.03
CA VAL A 117 3.71 17.50 2.72
C VAL A 117 4.00 17.14 4.18
N PRO A 118 3.32 17.76 5.16
CA PRO A 118 3.51 17.42 6.57
C PRO A 118 3.21 15.94 6.84
N LEU A 119 4.06 15.26 7.63
CA LEU A 119 3.89 13.85 8.02
C LEU A 119 2.49 13.55 8.58
N ALA A 120 1.94 14.49 9.38
CA ALA A 120 0.61 14.35 9.95
C ALA A 120 -0.50 14.33 8.86
N ALA A 121 -0.34 15.10 7.77
CA ALA A 121 -1.27 15.09 6.65
C ALA A 121 -1.19 13.79 5.88
N TYR A 122 0.02 13.35 5.52
CA TYR A 122 0.26 12.04 4.92
C TYR A 122 -0.37 10.91 5.74
N THR A 123 -0.10 10.90 7.05
CA THR A 123 -0.64 9.87 7.96
C THR A 123 -2.17 9.85 7.95
N ARG A 124 -2.83 11.01 8.00
CA ARG A 124 -4.31 11.09 7.92
C ARG A 124 -4.84 10.59 6.59
N ASN A 125 -4.18 10.93 5.48
CA ASN A 125 -4.60 10.46 4.16
C ASN A 125 -4.49 8.94 4.06
N MET A 126 -3.35 8.36 4.50
CA MET A 126 -3.14 6.91 4.50
C MET A 126 -4.13 6.18 5.41
N GLU A 127 -4.45 6.76 6.58
CA GLU A 127 -5.48 6.23 7.48
C GLU A 127 -6.85 6.17 6.76
N ALA A 128 -7.27 7.28 6.15
CA ALA A 128 -8.54 7.35 5.44
C ALA A 128 -8.62 6.38 4.25
N ILE A 129 -7.53 6.25 3.47
CA ILE A 129 -7.47 5.32 2.33
C ILE A 129 -7.61 3.87 2.81
N LEU A 130 -6.79 3.47 3.79
CA LEU A 130 -6.75 2.07 4.24
C LEU A 130 -8.00 1.69 5.04
N ASP A 131 -8.53 2.60 5.87
CA ASP A 131 -9.81 2.40 6.57
C ASP A 131 -10.94 2.14 5.57
N ARG A 132 -11.09 3.01 4.56
CA ARG A 132 -12.13 2.89 3.55
C ARG A 132 -11.98 1.59 2.74
N LEU A 133 -10.78 1.28 2.23
CA LEU A 133 -10.54 0.01 1.52
C LEU A 133 -10.85 -1.20 2.40
N ALA A 134 -10.41 -1.16 3.66
CA ALA A 134 -10.64 -2.26 4.58
C ALA A 134 -12.11 -2.41 4.98
N ALA A 135 -12.86 -1.33 5.12
CA ALA A 135 -14.28 -1.38 5.53
C ALA A 135 -15.22 -1.75 4.38
N THR A 136 -14.88 -1.38 3.13
CA THR A 136 -15.84 -1.43 2.01
C THR A 136 -15.51 -2.45 0.93
N THR A 137 -14.34 -3.10 0.98
CA THR A 137 -13.94 -4.12 0.00
C THR A 137 -13.52 -5.42 0.68
N PRO A 138 -13.66 -6.59 0.02
CA PRO A 138 -13.10 -7.85 0.48
C PRO A 138 -11.61 -7.99 0.14
N ALA A 139 -11.01 -7.04 -0.56
CA ALA A 139 -9.71 -7.15 -1.19
C ALA A 139 -8.57 -7.52 -0.21
N VAL A 140 -7.65 -8.35 -0.66
CA VAL A 140 -6.31 -8.41 -0.08
C VAL A 140 -5.64 -7.07 -0.35
N ILE A 141 -5.19 -6.38 0.69
CA ILE A 141 -4.53 -5.08 0.59
C ILE A 141 -3.04 -5.28 0.84
N VAL A 142 -2.21 -4.85 -0.11
CA VAL A 142 -0.74 -4.90 -0.04
C VAL A 142 -0.20 -3.48 -0.17
N VAL A 143 0.55 -3.03 0.83
CA VAL A 143 1.13 -1.69 0.89
C VAL A 143 2.64 -1.82 0.82
N SER A 144 3.27 -1.10 -0.10
CA SER A 144 4.73 -0.99 -0.11
C SER A 144 5.20 0.16 0.78
N LEU A 145 6.19 -0.08 1.63
CA LEU A 145 6.97 0.99 2.21
C LEU A 145 7.74 1.70 1.10
N LEU A 146 7.99 3.00 1.29
CA LEU A 146 8.77 3.79 0.35
C LEU A 146 10.21 3.29 0.31
N PRO A 147 10.84 3.25 -0.88
CA PRO A 147 12.28 3.03 -0.96
C PRO A 147 13.07 4.13 -0.24
N ASP A 148 14.31 3.88 0.08
CA ASP A 148 15.21 4.93 0.57
C ASP A 148 15.53 5.89 -0.59
N LEU A 149 14.87 7.05 -0.59
CA LEU A 149 15.06 8.06 -1.64
C LEU A 149 16.48 8.64 -1.63
N ALA A 150 17.14 8.68 -0.45
CA ALA A 150 18.45 9.27 -0.29
C ALA A 150 19.54 8.54 -1.10
N VAL A 151 19.37 7.23 -1.37
CA VAL A 151 20.36 6.45 -2.13
C VAL A 151 20.22 6.60 -3.63
N THR A 152 19.14 7.23 -4.12
CA THR A 152 18.95 7.43 -5.56
C THR A 152 19.89 8.50 -6.10
N PRO A 153 20.35 8.41 -7.37
CA PRO A 153 21.23 9.41 -7.95
C PRO A 153 20.70 10.84 -7.86
N ARG A 154 19.38 11.04 -7.87
CA ARG A 154 18.75 12.35 -7.73
C ARG A 154 19.08 13.06 -6.42
N PHE A 155 19.28 12.32 -5.32
CA PHE A 155 19.49 12.91 -3.99
C PHE A 155 20.89 12.62 -3.43
N ARG A 156 21.49 11.49 -3.79
CA ARG A 156 22.79 11.06 -3.25
C ARG A 156 23.87 12.07 -3.62
N GLY A 157 24.57 12.59 -2.58
CA GLY A 157 25.59 13.61 -2.72
C GLY A 157 25.04 15.03 -2.90
N HIS A 158 23.73 15.24 -2.84
CA HIS A 158 23.08 16.54 -2.93
C HIS A 158 22.59 17.05 -1.56
N GLU A 159 22.35 18.37 -1.44
CA GLU A 159 21.93 19.01 -0.20
C GLU A 159 20.67 18.36 0.44
N ALA A 160 19.75 17.90 -0.38
CA ALA A 160 18.51 17.28 0.08
C ALA A 160 18.64 15.84 0.60
N GLU A 161 19.79 15.16 0.40
CA GLU A 161 19.99 13.75 0.74
C GLU A 161 19.59 13.44 2.20
N ALA A 162 20.17 14.18 3.14
CA ALA A 162 19.90 13.95 4.57
C ALA A 162 18.44 14.21 4.96
N LEU A 163 17.80 15.18 4.34
CA LEU A 163 16.40 15.49 4.59
C LEU A 163 15.48 14.39 4.07
N VAL A 164 15.62 14.01 2.79
CA VAL A 164 14.76 12.97 2.20
C VAL A 164 14.98 11.62 2.87
N GLY A 165 16.21 11.29 3.28
CA GLY A 165 16.51 10.08 4.03
C GLY A 165 15.77 10.01 5.37
N ARG A 166 15.83 11.07 6.18
CA ARG A 166 15.06 11.15 7.45
C ARG A 166 13.57 11.04 7.19
N ARG A 167 13.04 11.78 6.21
CA ARG A 167 11.61 11.74 5.89
C ARG A 167 11.16 10.38 5.39
N SER A 168 11.98 9.68 4.61
CA SER A 168 11.66 8.31 4.17
C SER A 168 11.46 7.37 5.38
N VAL A 169 12.28 7.49 6.42
CA VAL A 169 12.12 6.69 7.65
C VAL A 169 10.83 7.08 8.39
N GLU A 170 10.61 8.39 8.64
CA GLU A 170 9.44 8.87 9.38
C GLU A 170 8.11 8.50 8.69
N PHE A 171 8.06 8.62 7.36
CA PHE A 171 6.90 8.26 6.55
C PHE A 171 6.65 6.75 6.56
N ASN A 172 7.70 5.95 6.44
CA ASN A 172 7.62 4.49 6.51
C ASN A 172 7.14 4.01 7.88
N ASP A 173 7.63 4.60 8.97
CA ASP A 173 7.16 4.27 10.32
C ASP A 173 5.68 4.58 10.50
N ALA A 174 5.22 5.73 9.99
CA ALA A 174 3.82 6.10 10.02
C ALA A 174 2.97 5.14 9.16
N LEU A 175 3.40 4.88 7.94
CA LEU A 175 2.73 3.98 7.01
C LEU A 175 2.61 2.56 7.55
N ALA A 176 3.69 2.02 8.13
CA ALA A 176 3.69 0.68 8.71
C ALA A 176 2.69 0.56 9.87
N ARG A 177 2.61 1.59 10.73
CA ARG A 177 1.61 1.62 11.82
C ARG A 177 0.18 1.65 11.28
N VAL A 178 -0.08 2.47 10.27
CA VAL A 178 -1.41 2.56 9.63
C VAL A 178 -1.76 1.23 8.96
N ALA A 179 -0.88 0.70 8.11
CA ALA A 179 -1.11 -0.56 7.39
C ALA A 179 -1.41 -1.73 8.34
N LYS A 180 -0.66 -1.81 9.45
CA LYS A 180 -0.87 -2.85 10.47
C LYS A 180 -2.25 -2.76 11.12
N ARG A 181 -2.74 -1.54 11.44
CA ARG A 181 -4.08 -1.34 12.05
C ARG A 181 -5.20 -1.85 11.15
N HIS A 182 -5.05 -1.69 9.83
CA HIS A 182 -6.06 -2.09 8.85
C HIS A 182 -5.83 -3.49 8.25
N GLY A 183 -4.89 -4.27 8.81
CA GLY A 183 -4.63 -5.66 8.38
C GLY A 183 -4.04 -5.78 6.98
N ALA A 184 -3.46 -4.71 6.43
CA ALA A 184 -2.79 -4.73 5.16
C ALA A 184 -1.45 -5.49 5.24
N GLN A 185 -1.07 -6.16 4.15
CA GLN A 185 0.26 -6.73 4.00
C GLN A 185 1.27 -5.63 3.73
N ILE A 186 2.39 -5.66 4.42
CA ILE A 186 3.46 -4.69 4.25
C ILE A 186 4.60 -5.32 3.48
N VAL A 187 5.05 -4.65 2.42
CA VAL A 187 6.25 -4.98 1.67
C VAL A 187 7.32 -3.95 1.97
N ASP A 188 8.44 -4.39 2.51
CA ASP A 188 9.59 -3.51 2.76
C ASP A 188 10.36 -3.29 1.45
N LEU A 189 10.25 -2.10 0.88
CA LEU A 189 11.12 -1.64 -0.21
C LEU A 189 12.29 -0.79 0.31
N TYR A 190 12.23 -0.33 1.57
CA TYR A 190 13.25 0.55 2.14
C TYR A 190 14.59 -0.15 2.33
N ALA A 191 14.60 -1.25 3.08
CA ALA A 191 15.85 -1.94 3.41
C ALA A 191 16.52 -2.57 2.17
N PRO A 192 15.80 -3.21 1.23
CA PRO A 192 16.39 -3.64 -0.04
C PRO A 192 16.99 -2.49 -0.85
N SER A 193 16.24 -1.39 -1.10
CA SER A 193 16.74 -0.27 -1.91
C SER A 193 18.00 0.35 -1.32
N ARG A 194 18.05 0.53 0.00
CA ARG A 194 19.18 1.09 0.72
C ARG A 194 20.47 0.29 0.51
N ARG A 195 20.36 -1.03 0.38
CA ARG A 195 21.52 -1.91 0.14
C ARG A 195 21.82 -2.09 -1.33
N GLU A 196 20.79 -2.29 -2.12
CA GLU A 196 20.92 -2.74 -3.50
C GLU A 196 21.23 -1.58 -4.46
N VAL A 197 20.59 -0.41 -4.31
CA VAL A 197 20.76 0.71 -5.24
C VAL A 197 22.22 1.23 -5.28
N PRO A 198 22.92 1.43 -4.14
CA PRO A 198 24.32 1.84 -4.19
C PRO A 198 25.26 0.82 -4.84
N ALA A 199 24.94 -0.46 -4.72
CA ALA A 199 25.73 -1.56 -5.29
C ALA A 199 25.35 -1.88 -6.75
N ARG A 200 24.13 -1.50 -7.16
CA ARG A 200 23.52 -1.80 -8.46
C ARG A 200 22.78 -0.59 -9.00
N PRO A 201 23.50 0.46 -9.42
CA PRO A 201 22.89 1.71 -9.87
C PRO A 201 21.96 1.52 -11.08
N GLU A 202 22.13 0.45 -11.85
CA GLU A 202 21.27 0.08 -12.96
C GLU A 202 19.82 -0.25 -12.55
N LEU A 203 19.53 -0.41 -11.24
CA LEU A 203 18.15 -0.54 -10.72
C LEU A 203 17.37 0.77 -10.82
N VAL A 204 18.05 1.90 -10.98
CA VAL A 204 17.43 3.23 -11.14
C VAL A 204 17.49 3.62 -12.63
N GLY A 205 16.41 4.23 -13.11
CA GLY A 205 16.29 4.71 -14.48
C GLY A 205 17.21 5.90 -14.78
N ARG A 206 17.20 6.32 -16.05
CA ARG A 206 18.08 7.42 -16.52
C ARG A 206 17.80 8.76 -15.88
N ASP A 207 16.62 8.97 -15.33
CA ASP A 207 16.24 10.20 -14.61
C ASP A 207 16.85 10.25 -13.17
N GLY A 208 17.52 9.17 -12.77
CA GLY A 208 18.18 9.07 -11.47
C GLY A 208 17.21 8.92 -10.29
N TYR A 209 15.92 8.64 -10.54
CA TYR A 209 14.89 8.63 -9.52
C TYR A 209 13.94 7.42 -9.59
N HIS A 210 13.27 7.23 -10.74
CA HIS A 210 12.36 6.12 -10.92
C HIS A 210 13.11 4.81 -11.12
N PRO A 211 12.49 3.66 -10.80
CA PRO A 211 13.08 2.36 -11.10
C PRO A 211 13.27 2.17 -12.63
N SER A 212 14.37 1.54 -13.01
CA SER A 212 14.54 0.97 -14.35
C SER A 212 13.69 -0.31 -14.51
N ASP A 213 13.73 -0.95 -15.68
CA ASP A 213 13.13 -2.28 -15.87
C ASP A 213 13.64 -3.29 -14.84
N LEU A 214 14.95 -3.26 -14.53
CA LEU A 214 15.55 -4.13 -13.50
C LEU A 214 15.05 -3.78 -12.10
N GLY A 215 14.91 -2.49 -11.80
CA GLY A 215 14.34 -2.01 -10.54
C GLY A 215 12.89 -2.46 -10.38
N TYR A 216 12.09 -2.31 -11.42
CA TYR A 216 10.70 -2.77 -11.41
C TYR A 216 10.56 -4.29 -11.31
N ALA A 217 11.43 -5.05 -11.97
CA ALA A 217 11.47 -6.50 -11.82
C ALA A 217 11.74 -6.90 -10.36
N ARG A 218 12.69 -6.19 -9.71
CA ARG A 218 13.01 -6.41 -8.30
C ARG A 218 11.83 -6.05 -7.37
N TRP A 219 11.13 -4.94 -7.63
CA TRP A 219 9.92 -4.58 -6.88
C TRP A 219 8.83 -5.64 -7.05
N ALA A 220 8.61 -6.11 -8.28
CA ALA A 220 7.64 -7.16 -8.56
C ALA A 220 7.95 -8.46 -7.80
N GLU A 221 9.22 -8.83 -7.60
CA GLU A 221 9.60 -9.97 -6.79
C GLU A 221 9.18 -9.79 -5.33
N LEU A 222 9.55 -8.66 -4.71
CA LEU A 222 9.25 -8.35 -3.32
C LEU A 222 7.72 -8.27 -3.09
N MET A 223 7.01 -7.60 -3.98
CA MET A 223 5.54 -7.49 -3.92
C MET A 223 4.86 -8.84 -4.12
N TRP A 224 5.40 -9.68 -5.01
CA TRP A 224 4.85 -10.99 -5.30
C TRP A 224 4.87 -11.92 -4.09
N ASP A 225 5.90 -11.91 -3.29
CA ASP A 225 5.97 -12.74 -2.09
C ASP A 225 4.83 -12.44 -1.11
N ALA A 226 4.48 -11.16 -0.95
CA ALA A 226 3.35 -10.76 -0.12
C ALA A 226 2.00 -11.19 -0.73
N VAL A 227 1.81 -11.00 -2.04
CA VAL A 227 0.59 -11.42 -2.75
C VAL A 227 0.44 -12.94 -2.71
N ARG A 228 1.50 -13.69 -3.03
CA ARG A 228 1.50 -15.15 -3.06
C ARG A 228 1.15 -15.75 -1.70
N SER A 229 1.59 -15.14 -0.61
CA SER A 229 1.26 -15.58 0.76
C SER A 229 -0.24 -15.53 1.08
N ARG A 230 -1.03 -14.83 0.26
CA ARG A 230 -2.47 -14.67 0.39
C ARG A 230 -3.28 -15.51 -0.59
N ILE A 231 -2.64 -16.29 -1.42
CA ILE A 231 -3.30 -17.25 -2.31
C ILE A 231 -3.55 -18.53 -1.53
N ARG A 232 -4.81 -18.95 -1.46
CA ARG A 232 -5.14 -20.25 -0.85
C ARG A 232 -4.57 -21.40 -1.68
N ALA A 233 -4.11 -22.43 -0.98
CA ALA A 233 -3.69 -23.70 -1.58
C ALA A 233 -4.87 -24.44 -2.23
#